data_46e7f31ca21f2c8d0c0a2fb5f9885cf2
#
_entry.id   46e7f31ca21f2c8d0c0a2fb5f9885cf2
#
_cell.length_a   1.000
_cell.length_b   1.000
_cell.length_c   1.000
_cell.angle_alpha   90.00
_cell.angle_beta   90.00
_cell.angle_gamma   90.00
#
_symmetry.space_group_name_H-M   'P 1'
#
loop_
_entity.id
_entity.type
_entity.pdbx_description
1 polymer ?
#
loop_
_entity_poly.entity_id
_entity_poly.type
_entity_poly.pdbx_seq_one_letter_code
_entity_poly.pdbx_strand_id
1 'polypeptide(L)'
;MTTQPSDATTSEVAPIHLGVSDALNHAAQRIVLNKYIMDRAVKDHRASMLARDLHDGDYGPHEPRPFLRRVLPFFFLSSKITEARVALVPTSNTLGCSWFRSMKNFGADDVPAMVGKLTDTQKLLDGSLDTTSYAWIKPLGLIAPFEGKNRVDFLRGQGIDYIPAHVAEHSYPTPERLSLYSIQVNGFSATWAVLDGRWVTAVENPSWTVPMMEAYGVVAGSSWPSNFPAPELVIQALFGPRGTTTALGHPDAPEEPIVDLDTLKATEAYLMEPMSARIVGLSNTRIDPRFWLITGSLLVLGLLGLAFAPDTWDSFRLAAAMAFSGALTAALIPFVPAIALTQRRYVSKHPFLPLERSPKHKASRTRRLG
;
A
#
# COMPACT_ATOMS: atom_id res chain seq x y z
N MET A 1 -6.25 -4.41 -70.01
CA MET A 1 -5.69 -4.15 -68.67
C MET A 1 -6.61 -4.81 -67.65
N THR A 2 -6.26 -6.02 -67.23
CA THR A 2 -7.07 -6.84 -66.31
C THR A 2 -6.49 -6.59 -64.93
N THR A 3 -7.18 -5.84 -64.09
CA THR A 3 -6.86 -5.64 -62.69
C THR A 3 -7.12 -6.95 -61.94
N GLN A 4 -6.07 -7.61 -61.49
CA GLN A 4 -6.16 -8.70 -60.51
C GLN A 4 -6.75 -8.17 -59.18
N PRO A 5 -7.71 -8.89 -58.61
CA PRO A 5 -8.15 -8.58 -57.24
C PRO A 5 -6.97 -8.91 -56.30
N SER A 6 -6.57 -7.91 -55.51
CA SER A 6 -5.68 -8.06 -54.40
C SER A 6 -6.27 -9.10 -53.45
N ASP A 7 -5.61 -10.24 -53.28
CA ASP A 7 -5.86 -11.21 -52.23
C ASP A 7 -5.74 -10.48 -50.87
N ALA A 8 -6.87 -10.07 -50.33
CA ALA A 8 -6.97 -9.67 -48.93
C ALA A 8 -6.67 -10.93 -48.11
N THR A 9 -5.43 -11.05 -47.69
CA THR A 9 -5.02 -12.07 -46.71
C THR A 9 -5.88 -11.87 -45.46
N THR A 10 -6.91 -12.68 -45.32
CA THR A 10 -7.72 -12.75 -44.12
C THR A 10 -6.74 -13.16 -43.00
N SER A 11 -6.26 -12.21 -42.22
CA SER A 11 -5.33 -12.47 -41.12
C SER A 11 -6.09 -13.31 -40.10
N GLU A 12 -5.83 -14.60 -40.08
CA GLU A 12 -6.42 -15.55 -39.17
C GLU A 12 -6.09 -15.10 -37.73
N VAL A 13 -7.13 -14.82 -36.93
CA VAL A 13 -6.96 -14.39 -35.53
C VAL A 13 -6.58 -15.61 -34.70
N ALA A 14 -5.31 -15.67 -34.30
CA ALA A 14 -4.75 -16.80 -33.56
C ALA A 14 -4.91 -16.65 -32.03
N PRO A 15 -4.99 -17.76 -31.31
CA PRO A 15 -4.88 -17.76 -29.85
C PRO A 15 -3.55 -17.17 -29.38
N ILE A 16 -3.56 -16.41 -28.27
CA ILE A 16 -2.31 -15.95 -27.68
C ILE A 16 -1.59 -17.11 -27.00
N HIS A 17 -0.31 -17.20 -27.20
CA HIS A 17 0.55 -18.10 -26.46
C HIS A 17 1.06 -17.38 -25.21
N LEU A 18 0.65 -17.86 -24.02
CA LEU A 18 0.93 -17.18 -22.74
C LEU A 18 2.44 -17.11 -22.42
N GLY A 19 3.22 -18.14 -22.82
CA GLY A 19 4.67 -18.14 -22.66
C GLY A 19 5.17 -18.23 -21.22
N VAL A 20 4.34 -18.72 -20.30
CA VAL A 20 4.66 -18.90 -18.89
C VAL A 20 4.83 -20.38 -18.53
N SER A 21 5.46 -20.66 -17.40
CA SER A 21 5.60 -22.06 -16.91
C SER A 21 4.23 -22.64 -16.52
N ASP A 22 4.13 -23.99 -16.52
CA ASP A 22 2.89 -24.67 -16.12
C ASP A 22 2.46 -24.31 -14.70
N ALA A 23 3.42 -24.21 -13.77
CA ALA A 23 3.15 -23.84 -12.39
C ALA A 23 2.52 -22.44 -12.30
N LEU A 24 3.08 -21.47 -13.03
CA LEU A 24 2.56 -20.11 -13.08
C LEU A 24 1.21 -20.04 -13.79
N ASN A 25 1.05 -20.78 -14.88
CA ASN A 25 -0.23 -20.89 -15.57
C ASN A 25 -1.33 -21.42 -14.65
N HIS A 26 -1.06 -22.50 -13.91
CA HIS A 26 -2.00 -23.03 -12.91
C HIS A 26 -2.31 -22.04 -11.78
N ALA A 27 -1.32 -21.28 -11.31
CA ALA A 27 -1.53 -20.25 -10.30
C ALA A 27 -2.42 -19.10 -10.84
N ALA A 28 -2.19 -18.66 -12.07
CA ALA A 28 -3.00 -17.66 -12.74
C ALA A 28 -4.46 -18.13 -12.92
N GLN A 29 -4.65 -19.34 -13.44
CA GLN A 29 -5.98 -19.95 -13.60
C GLN A 29 -6.71 -20.08 -12.26
N ARG A 30 -6.01 -20.42 -11.19
CA ARG A 30 -6.58 -20.51 -9.84
C ARG A 30 -7.05 -19.15 -9.33
N ILE A 31 -6.29 -18.07 -9.57
CA ILE A 31 -6.73 -16.70 -9.25
C ILE A 31 -8.02 -16.38 -10.01
N VAL A 32 -8.06 -16.65 -11.31
CA VAL A 32 -9.22 -16.37 -12.14
C VAL A 32 -10.45 -17.16 -11.69
N LEU A 33 -10.29 -18.46 -11.42
CA LEU A 33 -11.37 -19.33 -10.97
C LEU A 33 -11.89 -18.92 -9.59
N ASN A 34 -10.98 -18.67 -8.64
CA ASN A 34 -11.35 -18.28 -7.29
C ASN A 34 -12.10 -16.95 -7.28
N LYS A 35 -11.64 -15.96 -8.09
CA LYS A 35 -12.37 -14.71 -8.25
C LYS A 35 -13.77 -14.94 -8.81
N TYR A 36 -13.90 -15.75 -9.84
CA TYR A 36 -15.21 -16.06 -10.43
C TYR A 36 -16.16 -16.73 -9.42
N ILE A 37 -15.65 -17.69 -8.63
CA ILE A 37 -16.44 -18.35 -7.57
C ILE A 37 -16.83 -17.34 -6.49
N MET A 38 -15.90 -16.49 -6.06
CA MET A 38 -16.14 -15.45 -5.06
C MET A 38 -17.20 -14.45 -5.53
N ASP A 39 -17.08 -13.94 -6.76
CA ASP A 39 -18.04 -12.98 -7.34
C ASP A 39 -19.46 -13.58 -7.39
N ARG A 40 -19.56 -14.87 -7.66
CA ARG A 40 -20.85 -15.59 -7.64
C ARG A 40 -21.39 -15.80 -6.22
N ALA A 41 -20.52 -16.19 -5.27
CA ALA A 41 -20.91 -16.42 -3.89
C ALA A 41 -21.39 -15.13 -3.20
N VAL A 42 -20.72 -14.03 -3.46
CA VAL A 42 -21.11 -12.71 -2.92
C VAL A 42 -22.47 -12.25 -3.45
N LYS A 43 -22.80 -12.58 -4.70
CA LYS A 43 -24.09 -12.26 -5.30
C LYS A 43 -25.29 -12.84 -4.54
N ASP A 44 -25.10 -13.96 -3.87
CA ASP A 44 -26.13 -14.62 -3.07
C ASP A 44 -26.22 -14.08 -1.63
N HIS A 45 -25.51 -13.01 -1.28
CA HIS A 45 -25.43 -12.37 0.04
C HIS A 45 -24.92 -13.27 1.17
N ARG A 46 -24.78 -14.58 0.96
CA ARG A 46 -24.38 -15.55 1.99
C ARG A 46 -22.89 -15.52 2.32
N ALA A 47 -22.07 -15.09 1.38
CA ALA A 47 -20.61 -15.08 1.50
C ALA A 47 -19.98 -13.67 1.46
N SER A 48 -20.81 -12.63 1.50
CA SER A 48 -20.33 -11.24 1.43
C SER A 48 -19.29 -10.89 2.52
N MET A 49 -19.45 -11.48 3.72
CA MET A 49 -18.50 -11.28 4.82
C MET A 49 -17.13 -11.92 4.54
N LEU A 50 -17.07 -13.03 3.81
CA LEU A 50 -15.82 -13.74 3.50
C LEU A 50 -15.03 -13.05 2.40
N ALA A 51 -15.70 -12.30 1.53
CA ALA A 51 -15.09 -11.60 0.40
C ALA A 51 -14.93 -10.09 0.64
N ARG A 52 -15.14 -9.63 1.88
CA ARG A 52 -15.26 -8.21 2.24
C ARG A 52 -14.13 -7.35 1.67
N ASP A 53 -12.90 -7.83 1.75
CA ASP A 53 -11.72 -7.08 1.33
C ASP A 53 -11.44 -7.19 -0.19
N LEU A 54 -12.08 -8.15 -0.86
CA LEU A 54 -11.97 -8.40 -2.30
C LEU A 54 -13.26 -8.05 -3.07
N HIS A 55 -14.19 -7.36 -2.40
CA HIS A 55 -15.48 -6.98 -2.92
C HIS A 55 -15.81 -5.55 -2.49
N ASP A 56 -16.44 -4.78 -3.38
CA ASP A 56 -16.69 -3.35 -3.17
C ASP A 56 -18.05 -3.10 -2.48
N GLY A 57 -18.34 -3.89 -1.46
CA GLY A 57 -19.56 -3.75 -0.65
C GLY A 57 -20.83 -3.78 -1.50
N ASP A 58 -21.68 -2.76 -1.36
CA ASP A 58 -22.95 -2.63 -2.09
C ASP A 58 -22.77 -2.39 -3.58
N TYR A 59 -21.59 -2.01 -4.04
CA TYR A 59 -21.25 -1.81 -5.44
C TYR A 59 -20.95 -3.12 -6.18
N GLY A 60 -20.66 -4.19 -5.46
CA GLY A 60 -20.46 -5.51 -6.05
C GLY A 60 -19.02 -5.97 -6.17
N PRO A 61 -18.74 -6.95 -7.03
CA PRO A 61 -17.40 -7.48 -7.19
C PRO A 61 -16.44 -6.43 -7.76
N HIS A 62 -15.21 -6.41 -7.25
CA HIS A 62 -14.17 -5.57 -7.83
C HIS A 62 -13.99 -5.88 -9.32
N GLU A 63 -13.82 -4.83 -10.09
CA GLU A 63 -13.38 -4.95 -11.47
C GLU A 63 -11.99 -5.60 -11.55
N PRO A 64 -11.61 -6.20 -12.69
CA PRO A 64 -10.35 -6.95 -12.81
C PRO A 64 -9.10 -6.20 -12.36
N ARG A 65 -8.93 -4.93 -12.71
CA ARG A 65 -7.74 -4.16 -12.32
C ARG A 65 -7.71 -3.78 -10.83
N PRO A 66 -8.77 -3.20 -10.23
CA PRO A 66 -8.84 -3.01 -8.78
C PRO A 66 -8.62 -4.30 -7.99
N PHE A 67 -9.16 -5.43 -8.47
CA PHE A 67 -8.89 -6.73 -7.86
C PHE A 67 -7.39 -7.10 -7.92
N LEU A 68 -6.74 -6.97 -9.09
CA LEU A 68 -5.32 -7.25 -9.22
C LEU A 68 -4.44 -6.37 -8.34
N ARG A 69 -4.82 -5.11 -8.11
CA ARG A 69 -4.10 -4.24 -7.16
C ARG A 69 -4.10 -4.78 -5.73
N ARG A 70 -5.15 -5.51 -5.33
CA ARG A 70 -5.26 -6.09 -3.99
C ARG A 70 -4.57 -7.44 -3.84
N VAL A 71 -4.30 -8.13 -4.95
CA VAL A 71 -3.68 -9.47 -4.92
C VAL A 71 -2.28 -9.53 -5.51
N LEU A 72 -1.85 -8.50 -6.23
CA LEU A 72 -0.50 -8.42 -6.82
C LEU A 72 0.24 -7.18 -6.27
N PRO A 73 1.33 -7.35 -5.53
CA PRO A 73 2.10 -6.23 -5.02
C PRO A 73 2.69 -5.42 -6.19
N PHE A 74 2.75 -4.11 -6.05
CA PHE A 74 3.30 -3.20 -7.07
C PHE A 74 2.60 -3.29 -8.44
N PHE A 75 1.35 -3.74 -8.49
CA PHE A 75 0.61 -3.87 -9.76
C PHE A 75 0.46 -2.54 -10.50
N PHE A 76 0.46 -1.41 -9.82
CA PHE A 76 0.41 -0.07 -10.42
C PHE A 76 1.62 0.22 -11.34
N LEU A 77 2.75 -0.51 -11.21
CA LEU A 77 3.89 -0.44 -12.12
C LEU A 77 3.65 -1.18 -13.45
N SER A 78 2.55 -1.93 -13.55
CA SER A 78 2.16 -2.56 -14.80
C SER A 78 1.81 -1.49 -15.84
N SER A 79 2.56 -1.44 -16.92
CA SER A 79 2.40 -0.46 -18.00
C SER A 79 2.19 -1.13 -19.34
N LYS A 80 1.44 -0.49 -20.23
CA LYS A 80 1.25 -0.94 -21.61
C LYS A 80 2.60 -0.88 -22.35
N ILE A 81 2.99 -1.99 -23.00
CA ILE A 81 4.24 -2.11 -23.79
C ILE A 81 4.01 -2.32 -25.28
N THR A 82 2.81 -2.75 -25.68
CA THR A 82 2.48 -2.92 -27.12
C THR A 82 1.17 -2.22 -27.45
N GLU A 83 0.97 -1.90 -28.71
CA GLU A 83 -0.34 -1.50 -29.19
C GLU A 83 -1.30 -2.69 -29.14
N ALA A 84 -2.61 -2.38 -29.02
CA ALA A 84 -3.63 -3.39 -28.97
C ALA A 84 -3.79 -4.07 -30.34
N ARG A 85 -3.85 -5.38 -30.32
CA ARG A 85 -4.14 -6.21 -31.52
C ARG A 85 -5.30 -7.15 -31.22
N VAL A 86 -6.03 -7.54 -32.25
CA VAL A 86 -7.06 -8.57 -32.11
C VAL A 86 -6.40 -9.93 -31.91
N ALA A 87 -6.86 -10.66 -30.90
CA ALA A 87 -6.37 -12.00 -30.59
C ALA A 87 -7.45 -12.81 -29.85
N LEU A 88 -7.31 -14.14 -29.86
CA LEU A 88 -8.10 -15.03 -29.04
C LEU A 88 -7.41 -15.22 -27.68
N VAL A 89 -8.09 -14.83 -26.60
CA VAL A 89 -7.56 -14.96 -25.24
C VAL A 89 -8.16 -16.15 -24.52
N PRO A 90 -7.38 -16.94 -23.76
CA PRO A 90 -7.91 -18.06 -23.00
C PRO A 90 -8.80 -17.57 -21.86
N THR A 91 -10.02 -18.07 -21.83
CA THR A 91 -11.01 -17.71 -20.79
C THR A 91 -10.54 -18.11 -19.41
N SER A 92 -9.77 -19.20 -19.29
CA SER A 92 -9.21 -19.70 -18.04
C SER A 92 -8.22 -18.73 -17.38
N ASN A 93 -7.55 -17.86 -18.15
CA ASN A 93 -6.57 -16.90 -17.68
C ASN A 93 -7.07 -15.45 -17.68
N THR A 94 -8.34 -15.26 -18.09
CA THR A 94 -8.95 -13.92 -18.22
C THR A 94 -9.87 -13.64 -17.04
N LEU A 95 -9.61 -12.58 -16.30
CA LEU A 95 -10.47 -12.13 -15.20
C LEU A 95 -11.79 -11.60 -15.74
N GLY A 96 -12.88 -11.95 -15.07
CA GLY A 96 -14.21 -11.40 -15.34
C GLY A 96 -14.69 -10.52 -14.19
N CYS A 97 -15.84 -9.91 -14.39
CA CYS A 97 -16.59 -9.25 -13.34
C CYS A 97 -18.08 -9.39 -13.70
N SER A 98 -18.83 -10.15 -12.91
CA SER A 98 -20.26 -10.36 -13.13
C SER A 98 -21.05 -9.70 -12.02
N TRP A 99 -21.66 -8.57 -12.30
CA TRP A 99 -22.57 -7.92 -11.39
C TRP A 99 -24.04 -8.14 -11.86
N PHE A 100 -24.85 -7.15 -11.92
CA PHE A 100 -26.30 -7.21 -12.13
C PHE A 100 -26.77 -7.83 -13.44
N ARG A 101 -25.98 -7.81 -14.49
CA ARG A 101 -26.39 -8.24 -15.85
C ARG A 101 -25.99 -9.67 -16.17
N SER A 102 -26.14 -10.56 -15.20
CA SER A 102 -26.01 -11.97 -15.51
C SER A 102 -27.27 -12.45 -16.23
N MET A 103 -27.07 -13.40 -17.07
CA MET A 103 -27.98 -14.28 -17.84
C MET A 103 -29.49 -14.32 -17.50
N LYS A 104 -29.95 -13.81 -16.37
CA LYS A 104 -31.40 -13.81 -16.02
C LYS A 104 -32.27 -13.01 -16.95
N ASN A 105 -31.68 -12.20 -17.85
CA ASN A 105 -32.43 -11.38 -18.81
C ASN A 105 -32.42 -11.93 -20.22
N PHE A 106 -31.80 -13.10 -20.47
CA PHE A 106 -31.81 -13.75 -21.76
C PHE A 106 -32.68 -15.00 -21.65
N GLY A 107 -33.59 -15.20 -22.60
CA GLY A 107 -34.28 -16.47 -22.76
C GLY A 107 -33.25 -17.57 -23.07
N ALA A 108 -33.57 -18.82 -22.69
CA ALA A 108 -32.69 -19.94 -23.00
C ALA A 108 -32.36 -20.06 -24.49
N ASP A 109 -33.31 -19.67 -25.32
CA ASP A 109 -33.22 -19.71 -26.79
C ASP A 109 -32.31 -18.62 -27.37
N ASP A 110 -32.08 -17.52 -26.62
CA ASP A 110 -31.22 -16.41 -27.06
C ASP A 110 -29.70 -16.64 -26.77
N VAL A 111 -29.40 -17.58 -25.88
CA VAL A 111 -28.01 -17.85 -25.44
C VAL A 111 -27.10 -18.30 -26.59
N PRO A 112 -27.49 -19.27 -27.46
CA PRO A 112 -26.62 -19.68 -28.57
C PRO A 112 -26.34 -18.55 -29.56
N ALA A 113 -27.34 -17.73 -29.87
CA ALA A 113 -27.16 -16.56 -30.74
C ALA A 113 -26.24 -15.52 -30.14
N MET A 114 -26.33 -15.29 -28.83
CA MET A 114 -25.45 -14.39 -28.11
C MET A 114 -24.02 -14.92 -28.06
N VAL A 115 -23.81 -16.20 -27.78
CA VAL A 115 -22.48 -16.84 -27.82
C VAL A 115 -21.89 -16.67 -29.23
N GLY A 116 -22.61 -17.03 -30.27
CA GLY A 116 -22.17 -16.87 -31.67
C GLY A 116 -21.77 -15.42 -31.98
N LYS A 117 -22.58 -14.44 -31.52
CA LYS A 117 -22.26 -13.03 -31.71
C LYS A 117 -20.97 -12.63 -30.98
N LEU A 118 -20.78 -13.05 -29.71
CA LEU A 118 -19.69 -12.63 -28.87
C LEU A 118 -18.34 -13.33 -29.15
N THR A 119 -18.38 -14.48 -29.82
CA THR A 119 -17.19 -15.24 -30.26
C THR A 119 -16.83 -14.99 -31.71
N ASP A 120 -17.58 -14.17 -32.44
CA ASP A 120 -17.34 -13.85 -33.83
C ASP A 120 -16.19 -12.84 -33.96
N THR A 121 -15.02 -13.33 -34.38
CA THR A 121 -13.82 -12.52 -34.58
C THR A 121 -13.98 -11.49 -35.69
N GLN A 122 -14.80 -11.79 -36.73
CA GLN A 122 -15.00 -10.87 -37.83
C GLN A 122 -15.76 -9.63 -37.41
N LYS A 123 -16.75 -9.79 -36.54
CA LYS A 123 -17.50 -8.67 -35.95
C LYS A 123 -16.64 -7.78 -35.05
N LEU A 124 -15.57 -8.33 -34.45
CA LEU A 124 -14.60 -7.53 -33.70
C LEU A 124 -13.67 -6.74 -34.65
N LEU A 125 -13.26 -7.37 -35.77
CA LEU A 125 -12.39 -6.73 -36.76
C LEU A 125 -13.09 -5.59 -37.51
N ASP A 126 -14.36 -5.76 -37.83
CA ASP A 126 -15.14 -4.74 -38.54
C ASP A 126 -15.77 -3.66 -37.64
N GLY A 127 -15.55 -3.79 -36.33
CA GLY A 127 -16.05 -2.83 -35.31
C GLY A 127 -17.56 -2.94 -35.04
N SER A 128 -18.23 -3.98 -35.51
CA SER A 128 -19.66 -4.21 -35.24
C SER A 128 -19.95 -4.84 -33.88
N LEU A 129 -18.91 -5.28 -33.16
CA LEU A 129 -18.94 -5.65 -31.75
C LEU A 129 -18.49 -4.47 -30.91
N ASP A 130 -19.13 -4.31 -29.74
CA ASP A 130 -18.67 -3.39 -28.71
C ASP A 130 -17.19 -3.63 -28.39
N THR A 131 -16.46 -2.55 -28.19
CA THR A 131 -15.02 -2.58 -27.91
C THR A 131 -14.70 -3.49 -26.73
N THR A 132 -13.81 -4.46 -26.96
CA THR A 132 -13.21 -5.27 -25.91
C THR A 132 -11.76 -4.86 -25.79
N SER A 133 -11.37 -4.29 -24.67
CA SER A 133 -9.99 -3.87 -24.45
C SER A 133 -9.42 -4.60 -23.24
N TYR A 134 -8.41 -5.42 -23.46
CA TYR A 134 -7.82 -6.30 -22.45
C TYR A 134 -6.32 -6.00 -22.28
N ALA A 135 -5.91 -5.88 -21.01
CA ALA A 135 -4.51 -5.86 -20.64
C ALA A 135 -4.02 -7.29 -20.40
N TRP A 136 -3.08 -7.74 -21.18
CA TRP A 136 -2.38 -9.00 -20.93
C TRP A 136 -1.12 -8.72 -20.13
N ILE A 137 -1.14 -9.04 -18.82
CA ILE A 137 0.02 -8.99 -17.95
C ILE A 137 0.89 -10.20 -18.29
N LYS A 138 1.65 -10.05 -19.38
CA LYS A 138 2.36 -11.13 -20.04
C LYS A 138 3.26 -11.93 -19.11
N PRO A 139 4.09 -11.31 -18.22
CA PRO A 139 4.97 -12.06 -17.33
C PRO A 139 4.22 -12.97 -16.35
N LEU A 140 2.94 -12.69 -16.08
CA LEU A 140 2.12 -13.44 -15.12
C LEU A 140 1.11 -14.38 -15.79
N GLY A 141 0.98 -14.34 -17.10
CA GLY A 141 -0.04 -15.12 -17.82
C GLY A 141 -1.48 -14.74 -17.44
N LEU A 142 -1.71 -13.55 -16.93
CA LEU A 142 -3.01 -13.02 -16.52
C LEU A 142 -3.54 -11.99 -17.51
N ILE A 143 -4.84 -12.00 -17.71
CA ILE A 143 -5.53 -11.08 -18.63
C ILE A 143 -6.62 -10.35 -17.86
N ALA A 144 -6.59 -9.02 -17.90
CA ALA A 144 -7.50 -8.14 -17.19
C ALA A 144 -8.27 -7.24 -18.17
N PRO A 145 -9.56 -7.46 -18.38
CA PRO A 145 -10.39 -6.56 -19.17
C PRO A 145 -10.50 -5.16 -18.56
N PHE A 146 -10.43 -4.15 -19.42
CA PHE A 146 -10.94 -2.80 -19.12
C PHE A 146 -12.42 -2.75 -19.51
N GLU A 147 -12.71 -3.17 -20.73
CA GLU A 147 -14.05 -3.28 -21.26
C GLU A 147 -14.35 -4.73 -21.69
N GLY A 148 -15.63 -5.14 -21.60
CA GLY A 148 -16.03 -6.51 -21.90
C GLY A 148 -15.91 -7.50 -20.73
N LYS A 149 -15.65 -7.03 -19.50
CA LYS A 149 -15.52 -7.85 -18.28
C LYS A 149 -16.72 -8.77 -17.99
N ASN A 150 -17.94 -8.31 -18.25
CA ASN A 150 -19.17 -9.11 -18.10
C ASN A 150 -19.27 -10.22 -19.17
N ARG A 151 -18.72 -9.96 -20.36
CA ARG A 151 -18.68 -10.94 -21.46
C ARG A 151 -17.83 -12.16 -21.08
N VAL A 152 -16.71 -11.93 -20.38
CA VAL A 152 -15.83 -13.00 -19.90
C VAL A 152 -16.58 -13.99 -19.02
N ASP A 153 -17.31 -13.51 -18.02
CA ASP A 153 -18.04 -14.39 -17.10
C ASP A 153 -19.23 -15.08 -17.77
N PHE A 154 -19.88 -14.40 -18.73
CA PHE A 154 -20.93 -15.01 -19.54
C PHE A 154 -20.36 -16.17 -20.36
N LEU A 155 -19.30 -15.94 -21.15
CA LEU A 155 -18.70 -16.96 -22.02
C LEU A 155 -18.08 -18.11 -21.22
N ARG A 156 -17.44 -17.81 -20.06
CA ARG A 156 -16.99 -18.84 -19.12
C ARG A 156 -18.12 -19.72 -18.64
N GLY A 157 -19.26 -19.12 -18.30
CA GLY A 157 -20.46 -19.86 -17.89
C GLY A 157 -21.03 -20.76 -18.98
N GLN A 158 -20.69 -20.52 -20.26
CA GLN A 158 -21.05 -21.34 -21.43
C GLN A 158 -19.93 -22.33 -21.83
N GLY A 159 -18.84 -22.41 -21.08
CA GLY A 159 -17.75 -23.34 -21.40
C GLY A 159 -16.92 -22.93 -22.63
N ILE A 160 -16.89 -21.65 -22.99
CA ILE A 160 -16.10 -21.15 -24.11
C ILE A 160 -14.64 -20.99 -23.69
N ASP A 161 -13.72 -21.64 -24.41
CA ASP A 161 -12.30 -21.67 -24.09
C ASP A 161 -11.57 -20.39 -24.47
N TYR A 162 -11.99 -19.72 -25.56
CA TYR A 162 -11.32 -18.54 -26.08
C TYR A 162 -12.30 -17.40 -26.38
N ILE A 163 -11.85 -16.18 -26.08
CA ILE A 163 -12.61 -14.95 -26.28
C ILE A 163 -11.87 -14.04 -27.25
N PRO A 164 -12.49 -13.56 -28.33
CA PRO A 164 -11.88 -12.57 -29.19
C PRO A 164 -11.86 -11.20 -28.47
N ALA A 165 -10.69 -10.54 -28.48
CA ALA A 165 -10.51 -9.25 -27.84
C ALA A 165 -9.38 -8.42 -28.47
N HIS A 166 -9.42 -7.11 -28.29
CA HIS A 166 -8.27 -6.23 -28.48
C HIS A 166 -7.38 -6.34 -27.26
N VAL A 167 -6.16 -6.85 -27.46
CA VAL A 167 -5.22 -7.21 -26.40
C VAL A 167 -3.95 -6.37 -26.52
N ALA A 168 -3.59 -5.67 -25.46
CA ALA A 168 -2.29 -5.02 -25.31
C ALA A 168 -1.44 -5.75 -24.26
N GLU A 169 -0.16 -5.97 -24.57
CA GLU A 169 0.77 -6.54 -23.58
C GLU A 169 1.12 -5.49 -22.53
N HIS A 170 1.21 -5.94 -21.29
CA HIS A 170 1.60 -5.14 -20.14
C HIS A 170 2.80 -5.76 -19.42
N SER A 171 3.68 -4.89 -18.93
CA SER A 171 4.81 -5.27 -18.10
C SER A 171 4.37 -5.63 -16.66
N TYR A 172 5.28 -6.27 -15.94
CA TYR A 172 5.25 -6.44 -14.48
C TYR A 172 6.70 -6.59 -14.00
N PRO A 173 7.05 -6.16 -12.76
CA PRO A 173 8.39 -6.35 -12.24
C PRO A 173 8.85 -7.81 -12.33
N THR A 174 10.08 -8.04 -12.76
CA THR A 174 10.62 -9.42 -12.83
C THR A 174 10.77 -10.04 -11.44
N PRO A 175 10.71 -11.38 -11.31
CA PRO A 175 10.71 -12.04 -10.01
C PRO A 175 11.96 -11.76 -9.18
N GLU A 176 13.12 -11.55 -9.81
CA GLU A 176 14.39 -11.26 -9.13
C GLU A 176 14.38 -9.89 -8.43
N ARG A 177 13.52 -8.98 -8.87
CA ARG A 177 13.34 -7.65 -8.26
C ARG A 177 12.43 -7.68 -7.04
N LEU A 178 11.69 -8.77 -6.86
CA LEU A 178 10.68 -8.91 -5.81
C LEU A 178 11.14 -9.89 -4.73
N SER A 179 10.77 -9.61 -3.51
CA SER A 179 10.93 -10.53 -2.37
C SER A 179 9.70 -10.42 -1.47
N LEU A 180 9.30 -11.54 -0.88
CA LEU A 180 8.22 -11.60 0.11
C LEU A 180 8.77 -11.97 1.47
N TYR A 181 8.33 -11.28 2.52
CA TYR A 181 8.73 -11.53 3.90
C TYR A 181 7.53 -11.73 4.81
N SER A 182 7.58 -12.76 5.65
CA SER A 182 6.62 -12.94 6.74
C SER A 182 7.10 -12.19 7.97
N ILE A 183 6.30 -11.26 8.46
CA ILE A 183 6.63 -10.39 9.57
C ILE A 183 5.82 -10.80 10.79
N GLN A 184 6.50 -10.99 11.92
CA GLN A 184 5.86 -11.23 13.21
C GLN A 184 6.55 -10.37 14.27
N VAL A 185 5.86 -9.34 14.75
CA VAL A 185 6.39 -8.38 15.72
C VAL A 185 5.28 -7.97 16.69
N ASN A 186 5.52 -8.16 17.98
CA ASN A 186 4.64 -7.69 19.05
C ASN A 186 3.15 -8.08 18.87
N GLY A 187 2.88 -9.30 18.37
CA GLY A 187 1.53 -9.76 18.08
C GLY A 187 0.96 -9.33 16.74
N PHE A 188 1.68 -8.49 16.00
CA PHE A 188 1.36 -8.15 14.62
C PHE A 188 1.92 -9.20 13.67
N SER A 189 1.10 -9.68 12.75
CA SER A 189 1.50 -10.62 11.70
C SER A 189 1.07 -10.09 10.34
N ALA A 190 1.99 -10.01 9.40
CA ALA A 190 1.73 -9.57 8.03
C ALA A 190 2.71 -10.19 7.04
N THR A 191 2.36 -10.14 5.76
CA THR A 191 3.29 -10.40 4.66
C THR A 191 3.62 -9.07 4.00
N TRP A 192 4.89 -8.82 3.80
CA TRP A 192 5.36 -7.65 3.08
C TRP A 192 6.02 -8.04 1.77
N ALA A 193 5.79 -7.25 0.74
CA ALA A 193 6.50 -7.33 -0.52
C ALA A 193 7.53 -6.22 -0.60
N VAL A 194 8.74 -6.56 -1.05
CA VAL A 194 9.84 -5.62 -1.25
C VAL A 194 10.24 -5.65 -2.71
N LEU A 195 10.32 -4.48 -3.33
CA LEU A 195 10.79 -4.28 -4.70
C LEU A 195 12.17 -3.64 -4.66
N ASP A 196 13.11 -4.19 -5.44
CA ASP A 196 14.49 -3.71 -5.60
C ASP A 196 15.27 -3.59 -4.27
N GLY A 197 14.87 -4.35 -3.23
CA GLY A 197 15.46 -4.25 -1.89
C GLY A 197 15.24 -2.90 -1.20
N ARG A 198 14.36 -2.05 -1.75
CA ARG A 198 14.18 -0.68 -1.30
C ARG A 198 12.73 -0.31 -0.98
N TRP A 199 11.80 -0.67 -1.85
CA TRP A 199 10.40 -0.26 -1.72
C TRP A 199 9.59 -1.35 -1.04
N VAL A 200 8.92 -1.06 0.05
CA VAL A 200 8.11 -2.03 0.77
C VAL A 200 6.65 -1.63 0.77
N THR A 201 5.78 -2.62 0.58
CA THR A 201 4.33 -2.50 0.74
C THR A 201 3.78 -3.69 1.50
N ALA A 202 2.66 -3.50 2.20
CA ALA A 202 1.94 -4.59 2.84
C ALA A 202 1.13 -5.38 1.79
N VAL A 203 1.17 -6.71 1.89
CA VAL A 203 0.34 -7.59 1.07
C VAL A 203 -1.02 -7.73 1.73
N GLU A 204 -2.07 -7.20 1.10
CA GLU A 204 -3.42 -7.20 1.67
C GLU A 204 -4.01 -8.62 1.75
N ASN A 205 -3.75 -9.45 0.75
CA ASN A 205 -4.35 -10.78 0.59
C ASN A 205 -3.29 -11.88 0.40
N PRO A 206 -2.51 -12.24 1.45
CA PRO A 206 -1.40 -13.17 1.33
C PRO A 206 -1.79 -14.55 0.77
N SER A 207 -3.00 -15.03 1.09
CA SER A 207 -3.51 -16.33 0.61
C SER A 207 -3.67 -16.40 -0.92
N TRP A 208 -3.81 -15.25 -1.58
CA TRP A 208 -3.87 -15.14 -3.04
C TRP A 208 -2.50 -14.80 -3.62
N THR A 209 -1.81 -13.87 -2.96
CA THR A 209 -0.55 -13.30 -3.43
C THR A 209 0.61 -14.29 -3.35
N VAL A 210 0.79 -14.93 -2.19
CA VAL A 210 1.98 -15.77 -1.95
C VAL A 210 2.07 -16.91 -2.95
N PRO A 211 1.03 -17.74 -3.16
CA PRO A 211 1.11 -18.84 -4.13
C PRO A 211 1.35 -18.37 -5.58
N MET A 212 0.83 -17.19 -5.93
CA MET A 212 1.04 -16.64 -7.26
C MET A 212 2.47 -16.15 -7.45
N MET A 213 3.01 -15.45 -6.45
CA MET A 213 4.37 -14.93 -6.50
C MET A 213 5.42 -16.04 -6.44
N GLU A 214 5.20 -17.07 -5.64
CA GLU A 214 6.06 -18.27 -5.61
C GLU A 214 6.08 -18.96 -6.98
N ALA A 215 4.92 -19.18 -7.60
CA ALA A 215 4.83 -19.74 -8.94
C ALA A 215 5.49 -18.85 -10.00
N TYR A 216 5.51 -17.53 -9.79
CA TYR A 216 6.20 -16.57 -10.63
C TYR A 216 7.73 -16.62 -10.45
N GLY A 217 8.23 -17.24 -9.37
CA GLY A 217 9.66 -17.36 -9.06
C GLY A 217 10.16 -16.34 -8.03
N VAL A 218 9.26 -15.64 -7.36
CA VAL A 218 9.62 -14.72 -6.27
C VAL A 218 10.05 -15.54 -5.06
N VAL A 219 11.21 -15.22 -4.49
CA VAL A 219 11.68 -15.85 -3.26
C VAL A 219 10.87 -15.37 -2.07
N ALA A 220 10.19 -16.32 -1.42
CA ALA A 220 9.56 -16.06 -0.14
C ALA A 220 10.62 -16.18 0.97
N GLY A 221 11.09 -15.05 1.48
CA GLY A 221 12.00 -14.99 2.63
C GLY A 221 11.26 -15.31 3.92
N SER A 222 11.85 -16.17 4.76
CA SER A 222 11.25 -16.53 6.05
C SER A 222 11.43 -15.47 7.13
N SER A 223 12.45 -14.63 7.03
CA SER A 223 12.78 -13.61 8.03
C SER A 223 13.14 -12.27 7.40
N TRP A 224 12.82 -11.22 8.13
CA TRP A 224 13.19 -9.86 7.74
C TRP A 224 14.70 -9.68 7.78
N PRO A 225 15.32 -9.15 6.73
CA PRO A 225 16.77 -8.99 6.66
C PRO A 225 17.30 -8.03 7.72
N SER A 226 18.40 -8.39 8.38
CA SER A 226 19.01 -7.57 9.42
C SER A 226 19.63 -6.26 8.90
N ASN A 227 19.86 -6.17 7.59
CA ASN A 227 20.34 -4.96 6.93
C ASN A 227 19.22 -3.98 6.55
N PHE A 228 17.96 -4.34 6.78
CA PHE A 228 16.82 -3.45 6.63
C PHE A 228 16.51 -2.72 7.94
N PRO A 229 15.75 -1.60 7.89
CA PRO A 229 15.25 -0.94 9.09
C PRO A 229 14.47 -1.90 9.98
N ALA A 230 14.43 -1.64 11.30
CA ALA A 230 13.65 -2.44 12.22
C ALA A 230 12.16 -2.53 11.78
N PRO A 231 11.52 -3.73 11.85
CA PRO A 231 10.15 -3.90 11.40
C PRO A 231 9.16 -2.92 12.05
N GLU A 232 9.41 -2.52 13.30
CA GLU A 232 8.57 -1.55 14.02
C GLU A 232 8.54 -0.19 13.34
N LEU A 233 9.67 0.27 12.79
CA LEU A 233 9.74 1.53 12.03
C LEU A 233 8.96 1.42 10.72
N VAL A 234 9.06 0.28 10.05
CA VAL A 234 8.32 0.03 8.82
C VAL A 234 6.81 -0.03 9.10
N ILE A 235 6.38 -0.68 10.20
CA ILE A 235 4.98 -0.69 10.64
C ILE A 235 4.49 0.75 10.89
N GLN A 236 5.26 1.56 11.60
CA GLN A 236 4.90 2.96 11.84
C GLN A 236 4.77 3.76 10.55
N ALA A 237 5.64 3.50 9.57
CA ALA A 237 5.59 4.17 8.28
C ALA A 237 4.41 3.70 7.40
N LEU A 238 4.10 2.39 7.39
CA LEU A 238 2.99 1.83 6.60
C LEU A 238 1.61 2.15 7.18
N PHE A 239 1.46 2.08 8.51
CA PHE A 239 0.16 2.11 9.18
C PHE A 239 -0.02 3.30 10.13
N GLY A 240 0.98 4.11 10.33
CA GLY A 240 0.90 5.32 11.15
C GLY A 240 -0.05 6.36 10.55
N PRO A 241 -0.59 7.27 11.39
CA PRO A 241 -1.59 8.25 10.97
C PRO A 241 -1.13 9.21 9.86
N ARG A 242 0.13 9.15 9.48
CA ARG A 242 0.75 9.89 8.39
C ARG A 242 1.94 9.09 7.87
N GLY A 243 1.65 7.92 7.29
CA GLY A 243 2.68 7.15 6.61
C GLY A 243 3.44 8.04 5.64
N THR A 244 4.74 7.97 5.66
CA THR A 244 5.59 8.49 4.58
C THR A 244 5.42 7.59 3.38
N THR A 245 4.24 7.63 2.81
CA THR A 245 4.00 7.01 1.52
C THR A 245 4.69 7.87 0.48
N THR A 246 5.83 7.43 0.04
CA THR A 246 6.45 8.00 -1.14
C THR A 246 5.72 7.38 -2.31
N ALA A 247 4.85 8.15 -2.97
CA ALA A 247 4.38 7.78 -4.28
C ALA A 247 5.62 7.53 -5.14
N LEU A 248 5.74 6.34 -5.74
CA LEU A 248 6.84 5.99 -6.67
C LEU A 248 6.79 6.85 -7.96
N GLY A 249 6.36 8.11 -7.85
CA GLY A 249 6.33 9.07 -8.95
C GLY A 249 5.41 8.69 -10.11
N HIS A 250 4.57 7.66 -9.97
CA HIS A 250 3.63 7.27 -11.02
C HIS A 250 2.33 8.07 -10.85
N PRO A 251 1.89 8.84 -11.86
CA PRO A 251 0.70 9.71 -11.77
C PRO A 251 -0.58 8.90 -11.48
N ASP A 252 -0.62 7.62 -11.81
CA ASP A 252 -1.74 6.71 -11.55
C ASP A 252 -1.51 5.81 -10.32
N ALA A 253 -0.43 6.03 -9.54
CA ALA A 253 -0.24 5.31 -8.30
C ALA A 253 -1.38 5.73 -7.36
N PRO A 254 -2.31 4.83 -7.02
CA PRO A 254 -3.24 5.12 -5.94
C PRO A 254 -2.43 5.37 -4.67
N GLU A 255 -3.07 5.92 -3.66
CA GLU A 255 -2.51 6.15 -2.32
C GLU A 255 -2.13 4.81 -1.62
N GLU A 256 -1.49 3.89 -2.35
CA GLU A 256 -0.96 2.65 -1.77
C GLU A 256 0.16 3.04 -0.81
N PRO A 257 0.14 2.53 0.42
CA PRO A 257 1.19 2.80 1.39
C PRO A 257 2.47 2.08 0.98
N ILE A 258 3.37 2.81 0.30
CA ILE A 258 4.68 2.33 -0.09
C ILE A 258 5.73 3.10 0.68
N VAL A 259 6.65 2.40 1.30
CA VAL A 259 7.71 2.97 2.14
C VAL A 259 9.07 2.76 1.50
N ASP A 260 9.86 3.83 1.46
CA ASP A 260 11.26 3.80 1.04
C ASP A 260 12.15 3.41 2.22
N LEU A 261 12.71 2.21 2.18
CA LEU A 261 13.60 1.68 3.22
C LEU A 261 14.89 2.50 3.37
N ASP A 262 15.40 3.10 2.30
CA ASP A 262 16.60 3.93 2.37
C ASP A 262 16.31 5.23 3.13
N THR A 263 15.16 5.83 2.90
CA THR A 263 14.70 6.99 3.66
C THR A 263 14.50 6.64 5.13
N LEU A 264 13.95 5.46 5.44
CA LEU A 264 13.82 5.00 6.82
C LEU A 264 15.17 4.77 7.49
N LYS A 265 16.13 4.15 6.81
CA LYS A 265 17.51 3.98 7.34
C LYS A 265 18.17 5.31 7.64
N ALA A 266 18.07 6.27 6.71
CA ALA A 266 18.61 7.60 6.93
C ALA A 266 17.94 8.29 8.12
N THR A 267 16.64 8.12 8.28
CA THR A 267 15.89 8.66 9.43
C THR A 267 16.31 7.98 10.72
N GLU A 268 16.45 6.66 10.73
CA GLU A 268 16.94 5.91 11.91
C GLU A 268 18.35 6.35 12.31
N ALA A 269 19.28 6.44 11.35
CA ALA A 269 20.63 6.93 11.59
C ALA A 269 20.62 8.35 12.18
N TYR A 270 19.82 9.24 11.63
CA TYR A 270 19.64 10.60 12.13
C TYR A 270 19.09 10.62 13.57
N LEU A 271 18.13 9.76 13.89
CA LEU A 271 17.55 9.66 15.23
C LEU A 271 18.50 9.03 16.26
N MET A 272 19.43 8.19 15.81
CA MET A 272 20.47 7.59 16.65
C MET A 272 21.67 8.51 16.88
N GLU A 273 21.80 9.60 16.11
CA GLU A 273 22.91 10.53 16.23
C GLU A 273 22.97 11.13 17.64
N PRO A 274 24.15 11.08 18.30
CA PRO A 274 24.31 11.66 19.62
C PRO A 274 24.22 13.18 19.55
N MET A 275 23.41 13.75 20.41
CA MET A 275 23.31 15.20 20.56
C MET A 275 23.30 15.61 22.02
N SER A 276 23.79 16.80 22.30
CA SER A 276 23.65 17.37 23.62
C SER A 276 22.23 17.93 23.79
N ALA A 277 21.56 17.52 24.85
CA ALA A 277 20.20 17.96 25.13
C ALA A 277 20.11 18.54 26.55
N ARG A 278 19.13 19.43 26.71
CA ARG A 278 18.71 19.91 28.03
C ARG A 278 17.81 18.87 28.67
N ILE A 279 17.89 18.71 29.99
CA ILE A 279 17.03 17.76 30.72
C ILE A 279 15.53 18.04 30.42
N VAL A 280 15.18 19.33 30.42
CA VAL A 280 13.80 19.78 30.07
C VAL A 280 13.37 19.43 28.66
N GLY A 281 14.32 19.19 27.76
CA GLY A 281 14.08 18.84 26.36
C GLY A 281 13.92 17.34 26.11
N LEU A 282 14.11 16.48 27.09
CA LEU A 282 13.99 15.04 26.94
C LEU A 282 12.52 14.60 26.96
N SER A 283 12.13 13.75 26.01
CA SER A 283 10.74 13.33 25.81
C SER A 283 10.12 12.56 26.99
N ASN A 284 10.97 11.85 27.76
CA ASN A 284 10.52 10.98 28.88
C ASN A 284 10.83 11.54 30.26
N THR A 285 11.34 12.76 30.38
CA THR A 285 11.63 13.38 31.67
C THR A 285 10.53 14.36 32.05
N ARG A 286 9.84 14.05 33.12
CA ARG A 286 8.96 15.02 33.81
C ARG A 286 9.66 15.42 35.10
N ILE A 287 10.02 16.69 35.18
CA ILE A 287 10.52 17.25 36.45
C ILE A 287 9.31 17.33 37.38
N ASP A 288 9.42 16.70 38.58
CA ASP A 288 8.36 16.73 39.59
C ASP A 288 8.02 18.20 39.94
N PRO A 289 6.77 18.61 39.90
CA PRO A 289 6.35 19.96 40.33
C PRO A 289 6.88 20.36 41.71
N ARG A 290 7.07 19.38 42.60
CA ARG A 290 7.62 19.59 43.94
C ARG A 290 9.04 20.15 43.88
N PHE A 291 9.84 19.76 42.89
CA PHE A 291 11.18 20.31 42.65
C PHE A 291 11.13 21.84 42.47
N TRP A 292 10.21 22.31 41.66
CA TRP A 292 10.03 23.75 41.41
C TRP A 292 9.48 24.47 42.63
N LEU A 293 8.59 23.84 43.41
CA LEU A 293 8.07 24.40 44.65
C LEU A 293 9.21 24.56 45.69
N ILE A 294 9.96 23.51 45.92
CA ILE A 294 11.09 23.56 46.91
C ILE A 294 12.14 24.58 46.45
N THR A 295 12.57 24.51 45.20
CA THR A 295 13.59 25.41 44.67
C THR A 295 13.12 26.87 44.70
N GLY A 296 11.87 27.13 44.29
CA GLY A 296 11.26 28.44 44.35
C GLY A 296 11.12 28.96 45.78
N SER A 297 10.70 28.13 46.70
CA SER A 297 10.59 28.50 48.14
C SER A 297 11.98 28.86 48.72
N LEU A 298 13.00 28.09 48.44
CA LEU A 298 14.37 28.35 48.88
C LEU A 298 14.96 29.65 48.27
N LEU A 299 14.66 29.95 47.01
CA LEU A 299 15.01 31.21 46.37
C LEU A 299 14.36 32.39 47.06
N VAL A 300 13.04 32.32 47.32
CA VAL A 300 12.33 33.40 47.99
C VAL A 300 12.82 33.59 49.44
N LEU A 301 12.96 32.52 50.20
CA LEU A 301 13.43 32.58 51.57
C LEU A 301 14.88 33.10 51.65
N GLY A 302 15.73 32.63 50.76
CA GLY A 302 17.13 33.12 50.65
C GLY A 302 17.19 34.62 50.35
N LEU A 303 16.36 35.07 49.40
CA LEU A 303 16.28 36.49 49.01
C LEU A 303 15.75 37.36 50.18
N LEU A 304 14.68 36.90 50.84
CA LEU A 304 14.13 37.60 52.02
C LEU A 304 15.14 37.65 53.17
N GLY A 305 15.85 36.56 53.45
CA GLY A 305 16.90 36.50 54.43
C GLY A 305 18.03 37.47 54.12
N LEU A 306 18.43 37.62 52.85
CA LEU A 306 19.42 38.62 52.45
C LEU A 306 18.93 40.06 52.58
N ALA A 307 17.66 40.31 52.26
CA ALA A 307 17.09 41.66 52.19
C ALA A 307 16.74 42.21 53.60
N PHE A 308 16.31 41.36 54.51
CA PHE A 308 15.73 41.80 55.80
C PHE A 308 16.52 41.39 57.03
N ALA A 309 17.58 40.55 56.90
CA ALA A 309 18.39 40.21 58.06
C ALA A 309 19.20 41.40 58.58
N PRO A 310 19.22 41.66 59.87
CA PRO A 310 20.07 42.71 60.46
C PRO A 310 21.56 42.49 60.17
N ASP A 311 22.33 43.56 60.05
CA ASP A 311 23.79 43.49 59.80
C ASP A 311 24.55 42.75 60.86
N THR A 312 24.00 42.64 62.06
CA THR A 312 24.58 41.88 63.19
C THR A 312 24.45 40.36 63.06
N TRP A 313 23.72 39.84 62.06
CA TRP A 313 23.44 38.41 61.87
C TRP A 313 24.23 37.81 60.70
N ASP A 314 25.54 37.98 60.72
CA ASP A 314 26.44 37.58 59.63
C ASP A 314 26.30 36.09 59.24
N SER A 315 26.21 35.20 60.24
CA SER A 315 26.01 33.76 59.99
C SER A 315 24.71 33.44 59.30
N PHE A 316 23.62 34.15 59.61
CA PHE A 316 22.31 33.97 58.98
C PHE A 316 22.30 34.51 57.54
N ARG A 317 22.90 35.68 57.31
CA ARG A 317 23.05 36.25 55.97
C ARG A 317 23.89 35.35 55.06
N LEU A 318 24.95 34.76 55.59
CA LEU A 318 25.74 33.78 54.85
C LEU A 318 24.95 32.54 54.51
N ALA A 319 24.17 31.99 55.45
CA ALA A 319 23.29 30.84 55.20
C ALA A 319 22.20 31.15 54.16
N ALA A 320 21.60 32.35 54.21
CA ALA A 320 20.62 32.82 53.26
C ALA A 320 21.23 32.97 51.84
N ALA A 321 22.45 33.49 51.76
CA ALA A 321 23.20 33.61 50.51
C ALA A 321 23.51 32.24 49.89
N MET A 322 23.94 31.30 50.70
CA MET A 322 24.19 29.91 50.24
C MET A 322 22.90 29.22 49.80
N ALA A 323 21.81 29.38 50.53
CA ALA A 323 20.52 28.82 50.15
C ALA A 323 20.00 29.41 48.81
N PHE A 324 20.11 30.74 48.67
CA PHE A 324 19.74 31.42 47.42
C PHE A 324 20.59 30.96 46.25
N SER A 325 21.89 30.94 46.38
CA SER A 325 22.84 30.54 45.34
C SER A 325 22.69 29.08 44.96
N GLY A 326 22.49 28.18 45.95
CA GLY A 326 22.26 26.76 45.74
C GLY A 326 20.91 26.51 45.03
N ALA A 327 19.84 27.20 45.43
CA ALA A 327 18.53 27.09 44.79
C ALA A 327 18.56 27.66 43.37
N LEU A 328 19.23 28.77 43.11
CA LEU A 328 19.41 29.34 41.80
C LEU A 328 20.15 28.38 40.88
N THR A 329 21.24 27.81 41.35
CA THR A 329 22.01 26.80 40.62
C THR A 329 21.13 25.58 40.29
N ALA A 330 20.42 25.05 41.28
CA ALA A 330 19.51 23.93 41.08
C ALA A 330 18.40 24.23 40.04
N ALA A 331 17.85 25.45 40.09
CA ALA A 331 16.82 25.86 39.12
C ALA A 331 17.36 25.96 37.67
N LEU A 332 18.64 26.30 37.52
CA LEU A 332 19.26 26.46 36.20
C LEU A 332 19.77 25.15 35.61
N ILE A 333 20.13 24.16 36.41
CA ILE A 333 20.68 22.86 35.95
C ILE A 333 19.82 22.23 34.84
N PRO A 334 18.48 22.15 34.95
CA PRO A 334 17.66 21.52 33.89
C PRO A 334 17.74 22.21 32.53
N PHE A 335 18.15 23.46 32.49
CA PHE A 335 18.25 24.29 31.27
C PHE A 335 19.66 24.33 30.66
N VAL A 336 20.68 23.84 31.39
CA VAL A 336 22.05 23.84 30.86
C VAL A 336 22.15 22.86 29.70
N PRO A 337 22.56 23.31 28.50
CA PRO A 337 22.87 22.40 27.40
C PRO A 337 24.14 21.63 27.74
N ALA A 338 24.22 20.37 27.32
CA ALA A 338 25.39 19.53 27.44
C ALA A 338 25.56 18.68 28.73
N ILE A 339 24.57 18.63 29.61
CA ILE A 339 24.64 17.74 30.77
C ILE A 339 24.40 16.28 30.41
N ALA A 340 23.73 16.00 29.30
CA ALA A 340 23.49 14.65 28.83
C ALA A 340 23.75 14.53 27.33
N LEU A 341 24.69 13.68 26.95
CA LEU A 341 24.79 13.13 25.62
C LEU A 341 23.66 12.09 25.48
N THR A 342 22.68 12.37 24.64
CA THR A 342 21.57 11.47 24.38
C THR A 342 21.34 11.31 22.87
N GLN A 343 20.69 10.25 22.50
CA GLN A 343 20.30 10.09 21.11
C GLN A 343 19.17 11.08 20.77
N ARG A 344 19.18 11.60 19.56
CA ARG A 344 18.23 12.61 19.07
C ARG A 344 16.76 12.17 19.24
N ARG A 345 16.47 10.88 19.15
CA ARG A 345 15.12 10.31 19.35
C ARG A 345 14.50 10.58 20.73
N TYR A 346 15.31 10.84 21.74
CA TYR A 346 14.85 11.11 23.11
C TYR A 346 14.61 12.59 23.39
N VAL A 347 14.88 13.46 22.42
CA VAL A 347 14.64 14.89 22.56
C VAL A 347 13.21 15.21 22.15
N SER A 348 12.41 15.75 23.07
CA SER A 348 11.01 16.09 22.82
C SER A 348 10.88 17.12 21.69
N LYS A 349 9.88 16.95 20.82
CA LYS A 349 9.50 17.80 19.68
C LYS A 349 10.15 17.49 18.34
N HIS A 350 10.93 16.41 18.19
CA HIS A 350 11.15 15.92 16.85
C HIS A 350 10.02 14.94 16.49
N PRO A 351 9.18 15.24 15.51
CA PRO A 351 8.34 14.23 14.91
C PRO A 351 9.26 13.14 14.37
N PHE A 352 8.86 11.87 14.49
CA PHE A 352 9.61 10.70 14.03
C PHE A 352 9.94 10.73 12.53
N LEU A 353 9.34 11.66 11.81
CA LEU A 353 9.56 11.93 10.40
C LEU A 353 9.42 13.44 10.16
N PRO A 354 10.15 14.03 9.20
CA PRO A 354 9.90 15.38 8.76
C PRO A 354 8.50 15.40 8.11
N LEU A 355 7.49 15.63 8.94
CA LEU A 355 6.13 15.82 8.47
C LEU A 355 6.09 17.17 7.77
N GLU A 356 6.12 17.18 6.44
CA GLU A 356 5.52 18.26 5.70
C GLU A 356 4.09 18.40 6.22
N ARG A 357 3.82 19.50 6.89
CA ARG A 357 2.46 19.83 7.31
C ARG A 357 1.64 19.96 6.04
N SER A 358 0.94 18.91 5.67
CA SER A 358 -0.13 19.01 4.68
C SER A 358 -0.99 20.22 5.08
N PRO A 359 -1.24 21.15 4.16
CA PRO A 359 -2.09 22.30 4.46
C PRO A 359 -3.41 21.76 5.01
N LYS A 360 -3.81 22.24 6.18
CA LYS A 360 -5.09 21.87 6.81
C LYS A 360 -6.18 22.13 5.79
N HIS A 361 -6.63 21.10 5.10
CA HIS A 361 -7.90 21.17 4.39
C HIS A 361 -8.95 21.46 5.47
N LYS A 362 -9.39 22.69 5.55
CA LYS A 362 -10.61 23.05 6.25
C LYS A 362 -11.72 22.26 5.57
N ALA A 363 -12.08 21.13 6.17
CA ALA A 363 -13.28 20.42 5.78
C ALA A 363 -14.42 21.44 5.91
N SER A 364 -14.92 21.88 4.77
CA SER A 364 -16.14 22.66 4.68
C SER A 364 -17.26 21.79 5.27
N ARG A 365 -17.63 22.08 6.51
CA ARG A 365 -18.82 21.52 7.13
C ARG A 365 -20.04 22.11 6.40
N THR A 366 -20.38 21.59 5.26
CA THR A 366 -21.72 21.71 4.72
C THR A 366 -22.63 20.73 5.47
N ARG A 367 -23.17 21.20 6.59
CA ARG A 367 -24.34 20.57 7.21
C ARG A 367 -25.48 20.68 6.16
N ARG A 368 -25.79 19.61 5.49
CA ARG A 368 -27.12 19.43 4.91
C ARG A 368 -28.02 18.86 5.99
N LEU A 369 -28.84 19.74 6.57
CA LEU A 369 -30.09 19.38 7.22
C LEU A 369 -31.12 19.21 6.11
N GLY A 370 -31.78 18.05 6.09
CA GLY A 370 -32.88 17.71 5.20
C GLY A 370 -33.22 16.26 5.41
#